data_c988d3d7cda711fbe11c2647669a9dcb
#
_entry.id   c988d3d7cda711fbe11c2647669a9dcb
#
_cell.length_a   1.000
_cell.length_b   1.000
_cell.length_c   1.000
_cell.angle_alpha   90.00
_cell.angle_beta   90.00
_cell.angle_gamma   90.00
#
_symmetry.space_group_name_H-M   'P 1'
#
loop_
_entity.id
_entity.type
_entity.pdbx_description
1 polymer ?
#
loop_
_entity_poly.entity_id
_entity_poly.type
_entity_poly.pdbx_seq_one_letter_code
_entity_poly.pdbx_strand_id
1 'polypeptide(L)'
;MKLLQSLAACAVAAVSVSTPALARVEPGTTKLLQTLTDYGVTIQYNPPDCNGTFMGRYNTYKVMTLCYRGTPTAADHDTVRHETAHFLQHCASIRRGEPGLNPLAVNTTKRNQWVTSVLKPSQVSRIKSSYSPRVHQIELEAFAMAEHYTANDLIKYIETWCIK
;
A
#
# COMPACT_ATOMS: atom_id res chain seq x y z
N MET A 1 -68.57 29.16 -28.89
CA MET A 1 -67.23 28.71 -29.34
C MET A 1 -66.27 28.91 -28.18
N LYS A 2 -65.86 27.82 -27.51
CA LYS A 2 -64.87 27.82 -26.46
C LYS A 2 -63.57 27.19 -26.98
N LEU A 3 -62.51 27.99 -27.09
CA LEU A 3 -61.15 27.51 -27.45
C LEU A 3 -60.54 26.87 -26.19
N LEU A 4 -60.26 25.58 -26.29
CA LEU A 4 -59.40 24.87 -25.32
C LEU A 4 -57.93 25.11 -25.72
N GLN A 5 -57.21 25.84 -24.86
CA GLN A 5 -55.74 25.93 -24.93
C GLN A 5 -55.10 24.71 -24.21
N SER A 6 -54.42 23.87 -24.99
CA SER A 6 -53.68 22.72 -24.50
C SER A 6 -52.30 23.21 -24.09
N LEU A 7 -52.00 23.18 -22.79
CA LEU A 7 -50.66 23.42 -22.24
C LEU A 7 -49.86 22.11 -22.26
N ALA A 8 -48.92 22.03 -23.17
CA ALA A 8 -47.91 20.93 -23.19
C ALA A 8 -46.84 21.20 -22.13
N ALA A 9 -46.83 20.42 -21.08
CA ALA A 9 -45.78 20.44 -20.06
C ALA A 9 -44.56 19.67 -20.58
N CYS A 10 -43.46 20.36 -20.92
CA CYS A 10 -42.14 19.75 -21.18
C CYS A 10 -41.57 19.29 -19.86
N ALA A 11 -41.55 17.98 -19.62
CA ALA A 11 -40.76 17.36 -18.54
C ALA A 11 -39.30 17.36 -18.92
N VAL A 12 -38.50 18.22 -18.28
CA VAL A 12 -37.04 18.19 -18.40
C VAL A 12 -36.52 17.05 -17.50
N ALA A 13 -36.13 15.94 -18.10
CA ALA A 13 -35.45 14.86 -17.41
C ALA A 13 -34.06 15.35 -16.98
N ALA A 14 -33.86 15.57 -15.68
CA ALA A 14 -32.54 15.84 -15.11
C ALA A 14 -31.71 14.56 -15.21
N VAL A 15 -30.77 14.52 -16.16
CA VAL A 15 -29.75 13.50 -16.25
C VAL A 15 -28.78 13.75 -15.10
N SER A 16 -28.89 12.96 -14.02
CA SER A 16 -27.91 12.94 -12.95
C SER A 16 -26.60 12.35 -13.50
N VAL A 17 -25.67 13.19 -13.90
CA VAL A 17 -24.30 12.78 -14.21
C VAL A 17 -23.66 12.43 -12.86
N SER A 18 -23.62 11.14 -12.55
CA SER A 18 -22.82 10.64 -11.44
C SER A 18 -21.35 10.92 -11.79
N THR A 19 -20.77 11.96 -11.20
CA THR A 19 -19.34 12.18 -11.21
C THR A 19 -18.68 10.91 -10.66
N PRO A 20 -17.73 10.28 -11.41
CA PRO A 20 -16.98 9.16 -10.86
C PRO A 20 -16.34 9.65 -9.55
N ALA A 21 -16.56 8.92 -8.47
CA ALA A 21 -15.89 9.19 -7.21
C ALA A 21 -14.38 9.16 -7.51
N LEU A 22 -13.76 10.33 -7.55
CA LEU A 22 -12.31 10.46 -7.59
C LEU A 22 -11.82 9.63 -6.41
N ALA A 23 -11.15 8.52 -6.68
CA ALA A 23 -10.54 7.69 -5.65
C ALA A 23 -9.67 8.64 -4.82
N ARG A 24 -10.14 8.90 -3.59
CA ARG A 24 -9.52 9.89 -2.72
C ARG A 24 -8.15 9.34 -2.38
N VAL A 25 -7.09 9.93 -2.95
CA VAL A 25 -5.71 9.63 -2.56
C VAL A 25 -5.69 9.69 -1.04
N GLU A 26 -5.29 8.61 -0.37
CA GLU A 26 -5.18 8.62 1.09
C GLU A 26 -4.22 9.75 1.47
N PRO A 27 -4.65 10.77 2.24
CA PRO A 27 -3.86 12.01 2.42
C PRO A 27 -2.45 11.78 2.96
N GLY A 28 -2.22 10.66 3.62
CA GLY A 28 -0.92 10.27 4.17
C GLY A 28 0.05 9.67 3.17
N THR A 29 -0.43 9.07 2.06
CA THR A 29 0.44 8.31 1.14
C THR A 29 1.46 9.19 0.43
N THR A 30 1.06 10.39 -0.03
CA THR A 30 1.99 11.34 -0.65
C THR A 30 3.11 11.75 0.32
N LYS A 31 2.76 12.03 1.58
CA LYS A 31 3.73 12.36 2.63
C LYS A 31 4.64 11.17 2.93
N LEU A 32 4.11 9.94 2.95
CA LEU A 32 4.88 8.72 3.15
C LEU A 32 5.92 8.53 2.03
N LEU A 33 5.52 8.70 0.76
CA LEU A 33 6.42 8.62 -0.39
C LEU A 33 7.51 9.71 -0.33
N GLN A 34 7.17 10.94 0.06
CA GLN A 34 8.15 11.99 0.28
C GLN A 34 9.13 11.63 1.40
N THR A 35 8.62 11.13 2.54
CA THR A 35 9.47 10.68 3.65
C THR A 35 10.43 9.58 3.20
N LEU A 36 9.96 8.59 2.46
CA LEU A 36 10.83 7.53 1.90
C LEU A 36 11.95 8.12 1.05
N THR A 37 11.62 9.09 0.18
CA THR A 37 12.62 9.79 -0.65
C THR A 37 13.64 10.56 0.21
N ASP A 38 13.20 11.22 1.27
CA ASP A 38 14.07 11.93 2.22
C ASP A 38 15.04 11.00 2.96
N TYR A 39 14.69 9.70 3.06
CA TYR A 39 15.53 8.63 3.61
C TYR A 39 16.31 7.84 2.55
N GLY A 40 16.39 8.40 1.33
CA GLY A 40 17.21 7.88 0.24
C GLY A 40 16.58 6.74 -0.56
N VAL A 41 15.26 6.53 -0.46
CA VAL A 41 14.54 5.57 -1.31
C VAL A 41 14.27 6.21 -2.68
N THR A 42 14.72 5.54 -3.75
CA THR A 42 14.36 5.91 -5.12
C THR A 42 13.02 5.29 -5.48
N ILE A 43 12.02 6.12 -5.77
CA ILE A 43 10.70 5.66 -6.20
C ILE A 43 10.65 5.60 -7.74
N GLN A 44 10.31 4.43 -8.28
CA GLN A 44 10.12 4.21 -9.71
C GLN A 44 8.66 3.90 -10.00
N TYR A 45 8.04 4.64 -10.91
CA TYR A 45 6.66 4.43 -11.33
C TYR A 45 6.60 3.78 -12.71
N ASN A 46 5.87 2.68 -12.79
CA ASN A 46 5.55 1.98 -14.04
C ASN A 46 6.77 1.72 -14.94
N PRO A 47 7.91 1.20 -14.41
CA PRO A 47 8.99 0.81 -15.28
C PRO A 47 8.56 -0.35 -16.20
N PRO A 48 9.35 -0.68 -17.25
CA PRO A 48 8.95 -1.67 -18.26
C PRO A 48 8.62 -3.07 -17.71
N ASP A 49 9.13 -3.43 -16.52
CA ASP A 49 8.85 -4.70 -15.85
C ASP A 49 7.52 -4.73 -15.08
N CYS A 50 6.77 -3.62 -15.05
CA CYS A 50 5.39 -3.56 -14.57
C CYS A 50 4.40 -4.24 -15.54
N ASN A 51 4.53 -5.54 -15.70
CA ASN A 51 3.74 -6.37 -16.63
C ASN A 51 2.46 -6.98 -16.02
N GLY A 52 2.15 -6.62 -14.75
CA GLY A 52 0.98 -7.11 -14.02
C GLY A 52 1.26 -8.34 -13.14
N THR A 53 2.50 -8.80 -13.03
CA THR A 53 2.88 -9.89 -12.13
C THR A 53 3.03 -9.45 -10.67
N PHE A 54 3.24 -8.15 -10.43
CA PHE A 54 3.32 -7.53 -9.10
C PHE A 54 2.75 -6.11 -9.14
N MET A 55 2.35 -5.61 -7.98
CA MET A 55 1.84 -4.24 -7.79
C MET A 55 2.93 -3.30 -7.26
N GLY A 56 3.86 -3.81 -6.48
CA GLY A 56 5.00 -3.10 -5.94
C GLY A 56 6.15 -4.04 -5.64
N ARG A 57 7.33 -3.46 -5.44
CA ARG A 57 8.54 -4.18 -5.02
C ARG A 57 9.53 -3.22 -4.40
N TYR A 58 10.08 -3.59 -3.25
CA TYR A 58 11.23 -2.94 -2.64
C TYR A 58 12.46 -3.83 -2.69
N ASN A 59 13.64 -3.25 -2.87
CA ASN A 59 14.92 -3.98 -2.80
C ASN A 59 15.93 -3.28 -1.88
N THR A 60 16.98 -4.01 -1.50
CA THR A 60 18.02 -3.55 -0.57
C THR A 60 18.94 -2.45 -1.13
N TYR A 61 18.83 -2.10 -2.41
CA TYR A 61 19.46 -0.91 -3.00
C TYR A 61 18.63 0.36 -2.80
N LYS A 62 17.62 0.29 -1.90
CA LYS A 62 16.67 1.37 -1.63
C LYS A 62 15.89 1.81 -2.88
N VAL A 63 15.52 0.89 -3.75
CA VAL A 63 14.63 1.15 -4.88
C VAL A 63 13.26 0.56 -4.58
N MET A 64 12.24 1.39 -4.62
CA MET A 64 10.83 1.00 -4.54
C MET A 64 10.18 1.18 -5.91
N THR A 65 9.71 0.10 -6.49
CA THR A 65 8.94 0.08 -7.74
C THR A 65 7.47 0.03 -7.42
N LEU A 66 6.67 0.89 -8.06
CA LEU A 66 5.21 0.95 -7.94
C LEU A 66 4.56 0.85 -9.31
N CYS A 67 3.70 -0.14 -9.51
CA CYS A 67 3.05 -0.44 -10.78
C CYS A 67 1.59 0.02 -10.74
N TYR A 68 1.35 1.31 -10.95
CA TYR A 68 0.00 1.89 -10.98
C TYR A 68 -0.60 1.82 -12.38
N ARG A 69 -1.89 1.50 -12.47
CA ARG A 69 -2.66 1.58 -13.72
C ARG A 69 -3.71 2.69 -13.59
N GLY A 70 -3.35 3.89 -14.07
CA GLY A 70 -4.23 5.06 -13.99
C GLY A 70 -4.20 5.76 -12.63
N THR A 71 -5.36 6.22 -12.15
CA THR A 71 -5.47 6.87 -10.83
C THR A 71 -5.25 5.85 -9.72
N PRO A 72 -4.39 6.15 -8.72
CA PRO A 72 -4.15 5.23 -7.59
C PRO A 72 -5.43 4.84 -6.86
N THR A 73 -5.56 3.56 -6.58
CA THR A 73 -6.69 2.94 -5.86
C THR A 73 -6.32 2.66 -4.40
N ALA A 74 -7.28 2.20 -3.60
CA ALA A 74 -7.00 1.73 -2.24
C ALA A 74 -5.94 0.62 -2.21
N ALA A 75 -5.97 -0.31 -3.20
CA ALA A 75 -4.96 -1.36 -3.32
C ALA A 75 -3.56 -0.82 -3.63
N ASP A 76 -3.45 0.29 -4.36
CA ASP A 76 -2.16 0.94 -4.61
C ASP A 76 -1.61 1.58 -3.33
N HIS A 77 -2.48 2.17 -2.49
CA HIS A 77 -2.09 2.69 -1.17
C HIS A 77 -1.65 1.57 -0.21
N ASP A 78 -2.34 0.43 -0.23
CA ASP A 78 -1.94 -0.78 0.51
C ASP A 78 -0.56 -1.26 0.05
N THR A 79 -0.32 -1.24 -1.26
CA THR A 79 0.99 -1.59 -1.84
C THR A 79 2.09 -0.66 -1.34
N VAL A 80 1.88 0.67 -1.32
CA VAL A 80 2.87 1.61 -0.78
C VAL A 80 3.18 1.29 0.69
N ARG A 81 2.17 1.01 1.52
CA ARG A 81 2.38 0.63 2.93
C ARG A 81 3.15 -0.69 3.06
N HIS A 82 2.85 -1.67 2.22
CA HIS A 82 3.54 -2.96 2.18
C HIS A 82 5.03 -2.79 1.82
N GLU A 83 5.34 -2.05 0.76
CA GLU A 83 6.72 -1.80 0.36
C GLU A 83 7.48 -0.93 1.38
N THR A 84 6.76 -0.05 2.08
CA THR A 84 7.34 0.70 3.21
C THR A 84 7.70 -0.22 4.38
N ALA A 85 6.92 -1.27 4.64
CA ALA A 85 7.27 -2.25 5.65
C ALA A 85 8.58 -2.97 5.30
N HIS A 86 8.82 -3.31 4.04
CA HIS A 86 10.09 -3.84 3.59
C HIS A 86 11.26 -2.85 3.78
N PHE A 87 11.04 -1.57 3.53
CA PHE A 87 12.04 -0.55 3.86
C PHE A 87 12.37 -0.52 5.37
N LEU A 88 11.37 -0.59 6.24
CA LEU A 88 11.57 -0.66 7.69
C LEU A 88 12.32 -1.94 8.12
N GLN A 89 11.99 -3.08 7.52
CA GLN A 89 12.72 -4.35 7.72
C GLN A 89 14.18 -4.22 7.31
N HIS A 90 14.47 -3.50 6.22
CA HIS A 90 15.83 -3.20 5.79
C HIS A 90 16.56 -2.29 6.80
N CYS A 91 15.91 -1.21 7.27
CA CYS A 91 16.48 -0.36 8.32
C CYS A 91 16.83 -1.15 9.59
N ALA A 92 15.93 -2.03 10.03
CA ALA A 92 16.15 -2.89 11.19
C ALA A 92 17.31 -3.87 10.97
N SER A 93 17.41 -4.45 9.78
CA SER A 93 18.52 -5.33 9.40
C SER A 93 19.87 -4.60 9.46
N ILE A 94 19.95 -3.40 8.88
CA ILE A 94 21.17 -2.56 8.94
C ILE A 94 21.55 -2.27 10.40
N ARG A 95 20.62 -1.90 11.26
CA ARG A 95 20.88 -1.62 12.68
C ARG A 95 21.38 -2.83 13.47
N ARG A 96 21.02 -4.04 13.04
CA ARG A 96 21.48 -5.30 13.63
C ARG A 96 22.75 -5.86 13.00
N GLY A 97 23.27 -5.21 11.93
CA GLY A 97 24.40 -5.72 11.15
C GLY A 97 24.05 -6.97 10.35
N GLU A 98 22.79 -7.19 10.03
CA GLU A 98 22.29 -8.34 9.28
C GLU A 98 22.17 -8.00 7.79
N PRO A 99 22.55 -8.91 6.87
CA PRO A 99 22.37 -8.67 5.44
C PRO A 99 20.91 -8.84 5.01
N GLY A 100 20.50 -8.07 4.01
CA GLY A 100 19.20 -8.24 3.34
C GLY A 100 18.01 -7.71 4.11
N LEU A 101 16.84 -8.30 3.86
CA LEU A 101 15.59 -8.01 4.56
C LEU A 101 15.37 -9.07 5.63
N ASN A 102 15.18 -8.64 6.86
CA ASN A 102 14.83 -9.52 7.97
C ASN A 102 13.64 -8.94 8.73
N PRO A 103 12.80 -9.78 9.37
CA PRO A 103 11.66 -9.28 10.12
C PRO A 103 12.05 -8.23 11.17
N LEU A 104 11.19 -7.25 11.38
CA LEU A 104 11.36 -6.21 12.41
C LEU A 104 11.43 -6.84 13.81
N ALA A 105 10.48 -7.72 14.11
CA ALA A 105 10.39 -8.36 15.40
C ALA A 105 11.32 -9.59 15.44
N VAL A 106 12.37 -9.50 16.27
CA VAL A 106 13.32 -10.60 16.50
C VAL A 106 12.64 -11.80 17.18
N ASN A 107 11.70 -11.54 18.10
CA ASN A 107 10.97 -12.61 18.80
C ASN A 107 9.90 -13.22 17.87
N THR A 108 10.20 -14.39 17.33
CA THR A 108 9.33 -15.10 16.38
C THR A 108 7.94 -15.40 16.95
N THR A 109 7.85 -15.78 18.22
CA THR A 109 6.56 -16.11 18.87
C THR A 109 5.66 -14.87 18.94
N LYS A 110 6.18 -13.77 19.48
CA LYS A 110 5.43 -12.50 19.58
C LYS A 110 5.03 -11.97 18.20
N ARG A 111 5.94 -12.02 17.23
CA ARG A 111 5.63 -11.65 15.85
C ARG A 111 4.48 -12.48 15.27
N ASN A 112 4.56 -13.82 15.39
CA ASN A 112 3.52 -14.69 14.86
C ASN A 112 2.17 -14.46 15.53
N GLN A 113 2.14 -14.25 16.85
CA GLN A 113 0.93 -13.88 17.57
C GLN A 113 0.33 -12.57 17.06
N TRP A 114 1.17 -11.54 16.86
CA TRP A 114 0.70 -10.28 16.30
C TRP A 114 0.20 -10.43 14.87
N VAL A 115 0.94 -11.08 13.99
CA VAL A 115 0.52 -11.33 12.59
C VAL A 115 -0.84 -12.02 12.54
N THR A 116 -1.05 -13.06 13.36
CA THR A 116 -2.33 -13.80 13.39
C THR A 116 -3.45 -13.03 14.09
N SER A 117 -3.15 -12.00 14.87
CA SER A 117 -4.17 -11.10 15.40
C SER A 117 -4.64 -10.05 14.38
N VAL A 118 -3.82 -9.74 13.38
CA VAL A 118 -4.11 -8.75 12.33
C VAL A 118 -4.67 -9.42 11.07
N LEU A 119 -3.99 -10.45 10.56
CA LEU A 119 -4.36 -11.12 9.32
C LEU A 119 -5.34 -12.26 9.54
N LYS A 120 -6.37 -12.34 8.69
CA LYS A 120 -7.30 -13.49 8.68
C LYS A 120 -6.57 -14.77 8.24
N PRO A 121 -6.98 -15.96 8.71
CA PRO A 121 -6.36 -17.22 8.30
C PRO A 121 -6.29 -17.42 6.77
N SER A 122 -7.30 -16.97 6.03
CA SER A 122 -7.31 -17.02 4.56
C SER A 122 -6.25 -16.11 3.91
N GLN A 123 -5.95 -14.95 4.49
CA GLN A 123 -4.87 -14.06 4.03
C GLN A 123 -3.51 -14.72 4.28
N VAL A 124 -3.29 -15.26 5.48
CA VAL A 124 -2.06 -16.01 5.82
C VAL A 124 -1.84 -17.18 4.87
N SER A 125 -2.87 -17.95 4.58
CA SER A 125 -2.78 -19.08 3.64
C SER A 125 -2.42 -18.63 2.22
N ARG A 126 -3.08 -17.57 1.74
CA ARG A 126 -2.79 -16.98 0.41
C ARG A 126 -1.36 -16.47 0.31
N ILE A 127 -0.88 -15.73 1.30
CA ILE A 127 0.50 -15.24 1.31
C ILE A 127 1.49 -16.41 1.24
N LYS A 128 1.29 -17.44 2.08
CA LYS A 128 2.15 -18.63 2.07
C LYS A 128 2.11 -19.41 0.76
N SER A 129 1.01 -19.40 0.03
CA SER A 129 0.94 -20.05 -1.29
C SER A 129 1.56 -19.21 -2.41
N SER A 130 1.65 -17.88 -2.24
CA SER A 130 2.14 -16.95 -3.26
C SER A 130 3.65 -16.71 -3.18
N TYR A 131 4.26 -16.92 -2.02
CA TYR A 131 5.67 -16.64 -1.77
C TYR A 131 6.45 -17.89 -1.37
N SER A 132 7.77 -17.89 -1.62
CA SER A 132 8.62 -19.00 -1.19
C SER A 132 8.73 -19.07 0.34
N PRO A 133 8.88 -20.27 0.93
CA PRO A 133 8.97 -20.45 2.38
C PRO A 133 10.05 -19.58 3.06
N ARG A 134 11.12 -19.26 2.35
CA ARG A 134 12.25 -18.45 2.87
C ARG A 134 11.85 -17.03 3.24
N VAL A 135 10.84 -16.46 2.54
CA VAL A 135 10.42 -15.07 2.75
C VAL A 135 9.08 -14.96 3.48
N HIS A 136 8.42 -16.09 3.83
CA HIS A 136 7.10 -16.05 4.48
C HIS A 136 7.03 -15.13 5.69
N GLN A 137 8.05 -15.12 6.52
CA GLN A 137 8.04 -14.31 7.75
C GLN A 137 8.14 -12.81 7.45
N ILE A 138 8.93 -12.45 6.44
CA ILE A 138 9.11 -11.08 5.96
C ILE A 138 7.79 -10.59 5.36
N GLU A 139 7.20 -11.37 4.46
CA GLU A 139 5.96 -11.02 3.77
C GLU A 139 4.76 -10.95 4.71
N LEU A 140 4.59 -11.95 5.58
CA LEU A 140 3.50 -11.95 6.57
C LEU A 140 3.55 -10.73 7.49
N GLU A 141 4.74 -10.32 7.92
CA GLU A 141 4.91 -9.11 8.72
C GLU A 141 4.61 -7.86 7.89
N ALA A 142 5.07 -7.77 6.63
CA ALA A 142 4.81 -6.63 5.76
C ALA A 142 3.31 -6.48 5.44
N PHE A 143 2.61 -7.56 5.14
CA PHE A 143 1.15 -7.55 4.95
C PHE A 143 0.41 -7.15 6.23
N ALA A 144 0.82 -7.66 7.39
CA ALA A 144 0.21 -7.28 8.66
C ALA A 144 0.45 -5.79 8.98
N MET A 145 1.63 -5.25 8.65
CA MET A 145 1.91 -3.83 8.81
C MET A 145 1.06 -2.96 7.90
N ALA A 146 0.90 -3.33 6.62
CA ALA A 146 0.07 -2.61 5.66
C ALA A 146 -1.41 -2.59 6.07
N GLU A 147 -1.92 -3.67 6.66
CA GLU A 147 -3.29 -3.78 7.15
C GLU A 147 -3.52 -2.99 8.44
N HIS A 148 -2.53 -2.98 9.35
CA HIS A 148 -2.68 -2.45 10.70
C HIS A 148 -2.32 -0.96 10.82
N TYR A 149 -1.29 -0.49 10.10
CA TYR A 149 -0.75 0.85 10.24
C TYR A 149 -1.21 1.78 9.13
N THR A 150 -1.53 3.02 9.50
CA THR A 150 -1.74 4.11 8.55
C THR A 150 -0.41 4.59 7.95
N ALA A 151 -0.46 5.33 6.84
CA ALA A 151 0.72 5.99 6.27
C ALA A 151 1.43 6.90 7.31
N ASN A 152 0.68 7.60 8.16
CA ASN A 152 1.25 8.46 9.21
C ASN A 152 1.96 7.67 10.31
N ASP A 153 1.48 6.47 10.65
CA ASP A 153 2.16 5.62 11.62
C ASP A 153 3.48 5.10 11.05
N LEU A 154 3.50 4.69 9.79
CA LEU A 154 4.72 4.25 9.10
C LEU A 154 5.76 5.37 8.99
N ILE A 155 5.35 6.63 8.77
CA ILE A 155 6.25 7.79 8.81
C ILE A 155 6.95 7.88 10.17
N LYS A 156 6.20 7.78 11.28
CA LYS A 156 6.79 7.80 12.64
C LYS A 156 7.79 6.66 12.86
N TYR A 157 7.49 5.47 12.33
CA TYR A 157 8.41 4.34 12.39
C TYR A 157 9.69 4.60 11.60
N ILE A 158 9.60 5.18 10.39
CA ILE A 158 10.76 5.56 9.58
C ILE A 158 11.64 6.55 10.35
N GLU A 159 11.04 7.61 10.88
CA GLU A 159 11.75 8.67 11.63
C GLU A 159 12.43 8.12 12.92
N THR A 160 11.87 7.08 13.52
CA THR A 160 12.40 6.48 14.74
C THR A 160 13.47 5.41 14.47
N TRP A 161 13.31 4.61 13.43
CA TRP A 161 14.09 3.40 13.20
C TRP A 161 15.11 3.50 12.09
N CYS A 162 14.92 4.37 11.09
CA CYS A 162 15.83 4.48 9.96
C CYS A 162 16.85 5.60 10.16
N ILE A 163 18.04 5.40 9.63
CA ILE A 163 19.14 6.40 9.59
C ILE A 163 19.10 7.04 8.20
N LYS A 164 19.13 8.36 8.14
CA LYS A 164 19.24 9.13 6.88
C LYS A 164 20.58 8.93 6.21
#